data_abcee8a54dca415da9175ed53d788600
#
_entry.id   abcee8a54dca415da9175ed53d788600
#
_cell.length_a   1.000
_cell.length_b   1.000
_cell.length_c   1.000
_cell.angle_alpha   90.00
_cell.angle_beta   90.00
_cell.angle_gamma   90.00
#
_symmetry.space_group_name_H-M   'P 1'
#
loop_
_entity.id
_entity.type
_entity.pdbx_description
1 polymer ?
#
loop_
_entity_poly.entity_id
_entity_poly.type
_entity_poly.pdbx_seq_one_letter_code
_entity_poly.pdbx_strand_id
1 'polypeptide(L)'
;ICTSDIHTLWEGAIGERHNMILGHEGCAEVVEVGNMVKDFKPGDRVLIPAITPDWNSLEAQRGFSMHSGGMLAGWKFSNFKDGVFSEYFHVNDADGNLALLPDNINTVDACMLSDMVPTGFHGVELADVQFGDTVLVVGIGPVGLMAVAGANLRGASRIIAVGTRPVCREAAQGYGAEDFVSYKNGSISEQVLAMTDGKGVDKVVIAG
;
A
#
# COMPACT_ATOMS: atom_id res chain seq x y z
N ILE A 1 -6.74 -4.54 -8.35
CA ILE A 1 -7.63 -5.22 -7.39
C ILE A 1 -6.80 -5.60 -6.18
N CYS A 2 -7.12 -5.03 -5.06
CA CYS A 2 -6.49 -5.30 -3.77
C CYS A 2 -7.22 -6.43 -3.00
N THR A 3 -6.52 -7.08 -2.08
CA THR A 3 -7.16 -8.04 -1.17
C THR A 3 -8.22 -7.38 -0.29
N SER A 4 -8.07 -6.09 0.02
CA SER A 4 -9.08 -5.32 0.77
C SER A 4 -10.43 -5.18 0.02
N ASP A 5 -10.44 -5.17 -1.31
CA ASP A 5 -11.69 -5.22 -2.09
C ASP A 5 -12.42 -6.57 -1.86
N ILE A 6 -11.64 -7.66 -1.76
CA ILE A 6 -12.17 -9.00 -1.47
C ILE A 6 -12.71 -9.06 -0.05
N HIS A 7 -11.97 -8.56 0.94
CA HIS A 7 -12.42 -8.48 2.34
C HIS A 7 -13.68 -7.62 2.48
N THR A 8 -13.78 -6.54 1.73
CA THR A 8 -14.98 -5.69 1.70
C THR A 8 -16.17 -6.44 1.16
N LEU A 9 -15.99 -7.20 0.06
CA LEU A 9 -17.08 -7.93 -0.62
C LEU A 9 -17.56 -9.14 0.18
N TRP A 10 -16.63 -9.94 0.70
CA TRP A 10 -16.95 -11.24 1.30
C TRP A 10 -17.07 -11.21 2.82
N GLU A 11 -16.36 -10.35 3.49
CA GLU A 11 -16.25 -10.33 4.95
C GLU A 11 -16.90 -9.08 5.56
N GLY A 12 -17.30 -8.10 4.74
CA GLY A 12 -17.86 -6.84 5.21
C GLY A 12 -16.88 -6.02 6.05
N ALA A 13 -15.59 -6.05 5.72
CA ALA A 13 -14.51 -5.48 6.54
C ALA A 13 -14.70 -3.99 6.90
N ILE A 14 -15.35 -3.22 6.03
CA ILE A 14 -15.66 -1.79 6.27
C ILE A 14 -17.14 -1.56 6.62
N GLY A 15 -17.84 -2.62 7.06
CA GLY A 15 -19.26 -2.63 7.36
C GLY A 15 -20.12 -2.87 6.13
N GLU A 16 -21.44 -2.94 6.35
CA GLU A 16 -22.42 -3.23 5.32
C GLU A 16 -22.48 -2.12 4.28
N ARG A 17 -22.34 -2.46 3.00
CA ARG A 17 -22.38 -1.58 1.84
C ARG A 17 -23.29 -2.15 0.77
N HIS A 18 -24.13 -1.28 0.18
CA HIS A 18 -25.05 -1.65 -0.89
C HIS A 18 -24.91 -0.69 -2.06
N ASN A 19 -25.01 -1.22 -3.28
CA ASN A 19 -25.01 -0.43 -4.52
C ASN A 19 -23.79 0.51 -4.65
N MET A 20 -22.63 0.06 -4.18
CA MET A 20 -21.39 0.84 -4.23
C MET A 20 -20.38 0.17 -5.16
N ILE A 21 -19.74 0.95 -6.00
CA ILE A 21 -18.63 0.47 -6.85
C ILE A 21 -17.37 0.36 -5.98
N LEU A 22 -16.66 -0.76 -6.12
CA LEU A 22 -15.41 -0.99 -5.43
C LEU A 22 -14.19 -0.42 -6.17
N GLY A 23 -13.01 -0.61 -5.61
CA GLY A 23 -11.72 -0.24 -6.18
C GLY A 23 -11.18 1.09 -5.63
N HIS A 24 -9.87 1.11 -5.39
CA HIS A 24 -9.16 2.26 -4.84
C HIS A 24 -7.75 2.43 -5.42
N GLU A 25 -7.40 1.64 -6.43
CA GLU A 25 -6.13 1.69 -7.12
C GLU A 25 -6.37 2.03 -8.59
N GLY A 26 -5.81 3.13 -9.07
CA GLY A 26 -6.11 3.51 -10.44
C GLY A 26 -5.12 4.47 -11.08
N CYS A 27 -5.12 4.40 -12.41
CA CYS A 27 -4.60 5.42 -13.30
C CYS A 27 -5.73 5.83 -14.24
N ALA A 28 -5.82 7.11 -14.55
CA ALA A 28 -6.88 7.62 -15.40
C ALA A 28 -6.40 8.80 -16.25
N GLU A 29 -7.25 9.21 -17.16
CA GLU A 29 -7.17 10.48 -17.86
C GLU A 29 -8.23 11.42 -17.28
N VAL A 30 -7.85 12.65 -17.01
CA VAL A 30 -8.77 13.68 -16.53
C VAL A 30 -9.71 14.07 -17.67
N VAL A 31 -11.00 13.92 -17.46
CA VAL A 31 -12.03 14.31 -18.47
C VAL A 31 -12.67 15.64 -18.15
N GLU A 32 -12.83 15.98 -16.88
CA GLU A 32 -13.41 17.22 -16.39
C GLU A 32 -12.79 17.61 -15.06
N VAL A 33 -12.71 18.91 -14.78
CA VAL A 33 -12.23 19.47 -13.53
C VAL A 33 -13.24 20.46 -12.95
N GLY A 34 -13.35 20.48 -11.62
CA GLY A 34 -14.11 21.50 -10.92
C GLY A 34 -13.43 22.88 -11.01
N ASN A 35 -14.20 23.93 -10.77
CA ASN A 35 -13.75 25.33 -10.89
C ASN A 35 -12.66 25.74 -9.88
N MET A 36 -12.43 24.92 -8.85
CA MET A 36 -11.39 25.17 -7.83
C MET A 36 -10.08 24.44 -8.12
N VAL A 37 -10.05 23.49 -9.07
CA VAL A 37 -8.85 22.74 -9.45
C VAL A 37 -7.94 23.66 -10.28
N LYS A 38 -6.66 23.66 -9.95
CA LYS A 38 -5.65 24.56 -10.56
C LYS A 38 -4.53 23.81 -11.28
N ASP A 39 -4.18 22.62 -10.77
CA ASP A 39 -2.96 21.92 -11.18
C ASP A 39 -3.23 20.85 -12.25
N PHE A 40 -4.50 20.58 -12.56
CA PHE A 40 -4.92 19.56 -13.53
C PHE A 40 -5.90 20.12 -14.56
N LYS A 41 -5.88 19.52 -15.75
CA LYS A 41 -6.78 19.84 -16.87
C LYS A 41 -7.21 18.59 -17.62
N PRO A 42 -8.31 18.62 -18.39
CA PRO A 42 -8.69 17.52 -19.27
C PRO A 42 -7.54 17.09 -20.18
N GLY A 43 -7.37 15.78 -20.35
CA GLY A 43 -6.28 15.14 -21.08
C GLY A 43 -5.05 14.81 -20.24
N ASP A 44 -4.94 15.29 -19.02
CA ASP A 44 -3.83 14.92 -18.14
C ASP A 44 -3.96 13.45 -17.70
N ARG A 45 -2.86 12.70 -17.82
CA ARG A 45 -2.75 11.34 -17.28
C ARG A 45 -2.35 11.40 -15.82
N VAL A 46 -3.10 10.74 -14.96
CA VAL A 46 -2.93 10.86 -13.51
C VAL A 46 -2.92 9.49 -12.81
N LEU A 47 -2.15 9.45 -11.72
CA LEU A 47 -2.21 8.40 -10.72
C LEU A 47 -3.20 8.80 -9.64
N ILE A 48 -4.05 7.86 -9.24
CA ILE A 48 -5.05 8.04 -8.19
C ILE A 48 -4.63 7.23 -6.96
N PRO A 49 -4.25 7.86 -5.84
CA PRO A 49 -3.89 7.14 -4.63
C PRO A 49 -5.12 6.53 -3.94
N ALA A 50 -4.91 5.44 -3.23
CA ALA A 50 -5.95 4.76 -2.45
C ALA A 50 -6.54 5.67 -1.36
N ILE A 51 -5.72 6.51 -0.77
CA ILE A 51 -6.10 7.46 0.27
C ILE A 51 -6.22 8.85 -0.34
N THR A 52 -7.43 9.43 -0.27
CA THR A 52 -7.76 10.76 -0.81
C THR A 52 -8.34 11.66 0.29
N PRO A 53 -7.51 12.14 1.23
CA PRO A 53 -7.95 12.90 2.37
C PRO A 53 -8.49 14.28 1.99
N ASP A 54 -9.20 14.91 2.93
CA ASP A 54 -9.33 16.36 2.97
C ASP A 54 -8.07 16.95 3.61
N TRP A 55 -7.25 17.61 2.82
CA TRP A 55 -5.98 18.20 3.27
C TRP A 55 -6.17 19.41 4.22
N ASN A 56 -7.38 19.96 4.29
CA ASN A 56 -7.73 21.03 5.24
C ASN A 56 -8.15 20.46 6.60
N SER A 57 -8.31 19.16 6.74
CA SER A 57 -8.65 18.54 8.02
C SER A 57 -7.51 18.67 9.03
N LEU A 58 -7.85 18.73 10.31
CA LEU A 58 -6.87 18.84 11.39
C LEU A 58 -5.95 17.62 11.45
N GLU A 59 -6.50 16.44 11.17
CA GLU A 59 -5.76 15.19 11.13
C GLU A 59 -4.68 15.21 10.02
N ALA A 60 -5.06 15.66 8.81
CA ALA A 60 -4.11 15.75 7.69
C ALA A 60 -3.00 16.77 7.99
N GLN A 61 -3.34 17.94 8.56
CA GLN A 61 -2.36 18.95 8.94
C GLN A 61 -1.39 18.47 10.03
N ARG A 62 -1.79 17.49 10.83
CA ARG A 62 -0.95 16.85 11.87
C ARG A 62 -0.16 15.65 11.36
N GLY A 63 -0.22 15.31 10.06
CA GLY A 63 0.45 14.18 9.47
C GLY A 63 -0.32 12.85 9.48
N PHE A 64 -1.58 12.86 9.90
CA PHE A 64 -2.45 11.68 9.96
C PHE A 64 -3.52 11.71 8.86
N SER A 65 -3.12 11.95 7.63
CA SER A 65 -4.02 12.16 6.49
C SER A 65 -5.00 10.99 6.25
N MET A 66 -4.58 9.75 6.52
CA MET A 66 -5.45 8.58 6.44
C MET A 66 -6.66 8.63 7.39
N HIS A 67 -6.58 9.42 8.44
CA HIS A 67 -7.65 9.61 9.43
C HIS A 67 -8.45 10.91 9.23
N SER A 68 -8.31 11.56 8.09
CA SER A 68 -9.03 12.78 7.74
C SER A 68 -10.55 12.60 7.84
N GLY A 69 -11.17 13.20 8.86
CA GLY A 69 -12.60 13.06 9.14
C GLY A 69 -12.99 11.85 10.01
N GLY A 70 -12.01 11.15 10.61
CA GLY A 70 -12.23 10.02 11.51
C GLY A 70 -11.30 8.83 11.19
N MET A 71 -11.47 7.74 11.94
CA MET A 71 -10.64 6.54 11.75
C MET A 71 -10.75 6.01 10.31
N LEU A 72 -9.64 6.00 9.57
CA LEU A 72 -9.52 5.58 8.17
C LEU A 72 -10.44 6.32 7.18
N ALA A 73 -11.00 7.48 7.56
CA ALA A 73 -11.94 8.21 6.71
C ALA A 73 -11.25 8.94 5.52
N GLY A 74 -9.94 9.01 5.50
CA GLY A 74 -9.17 9.39 4.31
C GLY A 74 -9.25 8.37 3.17
N TRP A 75 -9.54 7.11 3.48
CA TRP A 75 -9.88 6.10 2.48
C TRP A 75 -11.34 6.26 2.06
N LYS A 76 -11.57 7.06 1.04
CA LYS A 76 -12.94 7.43 0.60
C LYS A 76 -13.52 6.48 -0.43
N PHE A 77 -12.71 5.97 -1.36
CA PHE A 77 -13.15 5.03 -2.38
C PHE A 77 -13.66 3.72 -1.77
N SER A 78 -14.80 3.23 -2.26
CA SER A 78 -15.46 2.02 -1.74
C SER A 78 -15.94 2.11 -0.28
N ASN A 79 -15.67 3.23 0.41
CA ASN A 79 -16.04 3.44 1.81
C ASN A 79 -17.11 4.53 1.97
N PHE A 80 -16.88 5.72 1.43
CA PHE A 80 -17.82 6.86 1.51
C PHE A 80 -18.35 7.28 0.13
N LYS A 81 -17.73 6.83 -0.94
CA LYS A 81 -18.13 7.09 -2.33
C LYS A 81 -17.75 5.92 -3.22
N ASP A 82 -18.28 5.92 -4.44
CA ASP A 82 -17.93 4.93 -5.45
C ASP A 82 -16.42 4.89 -5.71
N GLY A 83 -15.92 3.68 -5.92
CA GLY A 83 -14.53 3.39 -6.21
C GLY A 83 -14.20 3.46 -7.71
N VAL A 84 -12.98 3.06 -8.02
CA VAL A 84 -12.38 3.23 -9.36
C VAL A 84 -12.68 2.09 -10.35
N PHE A 85 -13.45 1.05 -9.96
CA PHE A 85 -13.85 -0.04 -10.90
C PHE A 85 -14.99 0.42 -11.82
N SER A 86 -14.83 1.57 -12.45
CA SER A 86 -15.80 2.18 -13.34
C SER A 86 -15.09 2.93 -14.48
N GLU A 87 -15.83 3.22 -15.54
CA GLU A 87 -15.32 4.01 -16.68
C GLU A 87 -15.03 5.46 -16.28
N TYR A 88 -15.85 6.00 -15.36
CA TYR A 88 -15.71 7.35 -14.82
C TYR A 88 -15.89 7.34 -13.31
N PHE A 89 -15.08 8.11 -12.60
CA PHE A 89 -15.16 8.28 -11.16
C PHE A 89 -14.70 9.67 -10.76
N HIS A 90 -15.08 10.09 -9.58
CA HIS A 90 -14.74 11.41 -9.05
C HIS A 90 -13.61 11.34 -8.01
N VAL A 91 -12.62 12.22 -8.13
CA VAL A 91 -11.59 12.43 -7.12
C VAL A 91 -11.83 13.76 -6.43
N ASN A 92 -11.96 13.74 -5.10
CA ASN A 92 -12.07 14.96 -4.30
C ASN A 92 -10.70 15.62 -4.12
N ASP A 93 -10.70 16.94 -3.97
CA ASP A 93 -9.49 17.72 -3.65
C ASP A 93 -8.32 17.37 -4.60
N ALA A 94 -8.58 17.41 -5.90
CA ALA A 94 -7.72 16.86 -6.94
C ALA A 94 -6.27 17.37 -6.86
N ASP A 95 -6.06 18.67 -6.61
CA ASP A 95 -4.72 19.27 -6.53
C ASP A 95 -3.87 18.67 -5.40
N GLY A 96 -4.50 18.13 -4.35
CA GLY A 96 -3.82 17.44 -3.25
C GLY A 96 -3.81 15.91 -3.36
N ASN A 97 -4.66 15.33 -4.23
CA ASN A 97 -4.94 13.91 -4.26
C ASN A 97 -4.64 13.22 -5.60
N LEU A 98 -4.08 13.92 -6.56
CA LEU A 98 -3.63 13.33 -7.81
C LEU A 98 -2.15 13.59 -8.02
N ALA A 99 -1.52 12.74 -8.81
CA ALA A 99 -0.18 12.96 -9.33
C ALA A 99 -0.16 12.82 -10.84
N LEU A 100 0.50 13.75 -11.54
CA LEU A 100 0.73 13.62 -12.98
C LEU A 100 1.57 12.37 -13.26
N LEU A 101 1.12 11.56 -14.20
CA LEU A 101 1.83 10.37 -14.63
C LEU A 101 2.81 10.75 -15.75
N PRO A 102 4.12 10.55 -15.55
CA PRO A 102 5.11 10.80 -16.59
C PRO A 102 4.87 9.96 -17.84
N ASP A 103 5.17 10.50 -19.03
CA ASP A 103 4.92 9.84 -20.32
C ASP A 103 5.72 8.54 -20.49
N ASN A 104 6.87 8.43 -19.84
CA ASN A 104 7.73 7.25 -19.88
C ASN A 104 7.29 6.10 -18.97
N ILE A 105 6.23 6.28 -18.19
CA ILE A 105 5.66 5.23 -17.32
C ILE A 105 4.33 4.76 -17.93
N ASN A 106 4.21 3.46 -18.15
CA ASN A 106 2.95 2.88 -18.61
C ASN A 106 1.95 2.77 -17.44
N THR A 107 0.66 2.77 -17.76
CA THR A 107 -0.41 2.79 -16.75
C THR A 107 -0.50 1.49 -15.94
N VAL A 108 -0.06 0.37 -16.49
CA VAL A 108 -0.11 -0.93 -15.78
C VAL A 108 0.91 -0.95 -14.65
N ASP A 109 2.14 -0.53 -14.90
CA ASP A 109 3.18 -0.45 -13.88
C ASP A 109 2.88 0.66 -12.87
N ALA A 110 2.38 1.80 -13.37
CA ALA A 110 2.01 2.94 -12.53
C ALA A 110 0.90 2.59 -11.53
N CYS A 111 -0.02 1.70 -11.87
CA CYS A 111 -1.11 1.31 -10.99
C CYS A 111 -0.62 0.75 -9.63
N MET A 112 0.56 0.13 -9.61
CA MET A 112 1.16 -0.34 -8.35
C MET A 112 1.58 0.80 -7.42
N LEU A 113 1.81 2.00 -7.96
CA LEU A 113 2.18 3.19 -7.19
C LEU A 113 0.98 3.83 -6.48
N SER A 114 -0.24 3.41 -6.79
CA SER A 114 -1.45 3.95 -6.19
C SER A 114 -1.68 3.48 -4.75
N ASP A 115 -1.23 2.26 -4.40
CA ASP A 115 -1.42 1.66 -3.08
C ASP A 115 -0.22 0.82 -2.64
N MET A 116 0.07 -0.28 -3.36
CA MET A 116 0.98 -1.34 -2.91
C MET A 116 2.38 -0.83 -2.54
N VAL A 117 2.95 0.03 -3.38
CA VAL A 117 4.30 0.59 -3.16
C VAL A 117 4.31 1.53 -1.96
N PRO A 118 3.48 2.59 -1.91
CA PRO A 118 3.49 3.50 -0.77
C PRO A 118 3.08 2.81 0.54
N THR A 119 2.15 1.87 0.50
CA THR A 119 1.72 1.13 1.70
C THR A 119 2.84 0.26 2.27
N GLY A 120 3.56 -0.48 1.41
CA GLY A 120 4.70 -1.28 1.85
C GLY A 120 5.84 -0.42 2.41
N PHE A 121 6.16 0.67 1.75
CA PHE A 121 7.19 1.62 2.20
C PHE A 121 6.81 2.32 3.50
N HIS A 122 5.55 2.72 3.63
CA HIS A 122 5.05 3.34 4.86
C HIS A 122 5.10 2.36 6.05
N GLY A 123 4.81 1.08 5.83
CA GLY A 123 4.97 0.04 6.86
C GLY A 123 6.42 -0.05 7.38
N VAL A 124 7.39 0.08 6.49
CA VAL A 124 8.82 0.10 6.84
C VAL A 124 9.19 1.39 7.59
N GLU A 125 8.61 2.52 7.20
CA GLU A 125 8.76 3.80 7.88
C GLU A 125 8.19 3.77 9.30
N LEU A 126 6.98 3.24 9.47
CA LEU A 126 6.33 3.09 10.78
C LEU A 126 7.10 2.13 11.70
N ALA A 127 7.71 1.08 11.15
CA ALA A 127 8.60 0.18 11.89
C ALA A 127 9.92 0.84 12.26
N ASP A 128 10.20 2.04 11.75
CA ASP A 128 11.45 2.79 11.97
C ASP A 128 12.68 1.94 11.66
N VAL A 129 12.70 1.30 10.49
CA VAL A 129 13.84 0.48 10.04
C VAL A 129 15.07 1.36 9.84
N GLN A 130 16.18 0.96 10.45
CA GLN A 130 17.45 1.65 10.44
C GLN A 130 18.54 0.84 9.74
N PHE A 131 19.66 1.49 9.45
CA PHE A 131 20.88 0.83 8.96
C PHE A 131 21.31 -0.29 9.91
N GLY A 132 21.50 -1.48 9.34
CA GLY A 132 22.02 -2.63 10.08
C GLY A 132 20.95 -3.49 10.75
N ASP A 133 19.67 -3.08 10.75
CA ASP A 133 18.59 -3.86 11.35
C ASP A 133 18.39 -5.21 10.64
N THR A 134 18.03 -6.21 11.43
CA THR A 134 17.42 -7.46 10.95
C THR A 134 15.91 -7.28 10.93
N VAL A 135 15.29 -7.41 9.76
CA VAL A 135 13.87 -7.13 9.55
C VAL A 135 13.12 -8.41 9.20
N LEU A 136 12.00 -8.67 9.88
CA LEU A 136 11.04 -9.72 9.52
C LEU A 136 9.85 -9.11 8.79
N VAL A 137 9.59 -9.56 7.56
CA VAL A 137 8.38 -9.20 6.80
C VAL A 137 7.44 -10.39 6.78
N VAL A 138 6.29 -10.26 7.44
CA VAL A 138 5.26 -11.31 7.53
C VAL A 138 4.20 -11.09 6.46
N GLY A 139 4.10 -12.02 5.52
CA GLY A 139 3.26 -11.88 4.33
C GLY A 139 4.02 -11.22 3.18
N ILE A 140 4.33 -11.99 2.13
CA ILE A 140 5.00 -11.50 0.92
C ILE A 140 4.05 -11.51 -0.27
N GLY A 141 2.84 -10.97 -0.07
CA GLY A 141 1.99 -10.48 -1.14
C GLY A 141 2.54 -9.15 -1.70
N PRO A 142 1.80 -8.45 -2.58
CA PRO A 142 2.30 -7.21 -3.21
C PRO A 142 2.79 -6.16 -2.20
N VAL A 143 2.04 -5.88 -1.14
CA VAL A 143 2.45 -4.94 -0.08
C VAL A 143 3.71 -5.42 0.63
N GLY A 144 3.78 -6.70 1.00
CA GLY A 144 4.96 -7.25 1.68
C GLY A 144 6.20 -7.28 0.80
N LEU A 145 6.06 -7.51 -0.50
CA LEU A 145 7.17 -7.38 -1.45
C LEU A 145 7.73 -5.95 -1.47
N MET A 146 6.86 -4.94 -1.38
CA MET A 146 7.27 -3.55 -1.30
C MET A 146 7.84 -3.20 0.07
N ALA A 147 7.39 -3.85 1.14
CA ALA A 147 8.04 -3.73 2.45
C ALA A 147 9.46 -4.33 2.44
N VAL A 148 9.68 -5.46 1.77
CA VAL A 148 11.03 -6.02 1.56
C VAL A 148 11.91 -5.01 0.80
N ALA A 149 11.42 -4.48 -0.32
CA ALA A 149 12.15 -3.47 -1.10
C ALA A 149 12.47 -2.21 -0.28
N GLY A 150 11.49 -1.70 0.47
CA GLY A 150 11.66 -0.54 1.33
C GLY A 150 12.67 -0.77 2.46
N ALA A 151 12.65 -1.94 3.10
CA ALA A 151 13.62 -2.30 4.13
C ALA A 151 15.06 -2.40 3.57
N ASN A 152 15.21 -2.99 2.38
CA ASN A 152 16.50 -3.05 1.68
C ASN A 152 17.02 -1.63 1.34
N LEU A 153 16.18 -0.76 0.81
CA LEU A 153 16.53 0.62 0.50
C LEU A 153 16.92 1.44 1.73
N ARG A 154 16.34 1.14 2.90
CA ARG A 154 16.71 1.75 4.18
C ARG A 154 17.99 1.17 4.81
N GLY A 155 18.57 0.15 4.20
CA GLY A 155 19.84 -0.41 4.63
C GLY A 155 19.72 -1.47 5.74
N ALA A 156 18.60 -2.19 5.80
CA ALA A 156 18.53 -3.40 6.62
C ALA A 156 19.68 -4.34 6.27
N SER A 157 20.35 -4.88 7.28
CA SER A 157 21.49 -5.78 7.07
C SER A 157 21.05 -7.20 6.73
N ARG A 158 19.81 -7.56 7.09
CA ARG A 158 19.23 -8.88 6.85
C ARG A 158 17.71 -8.75 6.77
N ILE A 159 17.11 -9.38 5.77
CA ILE A 159 15.65 -9.40 5.60
C ILE A 159 15.17 -10.83 5.56
N ILE A 160 14.32 -11.20 6.52
CA ILE A 160 13.69 -12.51 6.63
C ILE A 160 12.24 -12.36 6.15
N ALA A 161 11.84 -13.10 5.12
CA ALA A 161 10.52 -13.02 4.51
C ALA A 161 9.66 -14.24 4.85
N VAL A 162 8.43 -14.02 5.29
CA VAL A 162 7.48 -15.09 5.60
C VAL A 162 6.49 -15.25 4.46
N GLY A 163 6.54 -16.38 3.81
CA GLY A 163 5.60 -16.74 2.74
C GLY A 163 5.90 -18.07 2.08
N THR A 164 4.93 -18.61 1.37
CA THR A 164 5.01 -19.98 0.83
C THR A 164 4.92 -20.08 -0.68
N ARG A 165 4.40 -19.06 -1.36
CA ARG A 165 4.23 -19.07 -2.83
C ARG A 165 5.60 -18.89 -3.51
N PRO A 166 6.00 -19.81 -4.44
CA PRO A 166 7.32 -19.73 -5.09
C PRO A 166 7.57 -18.39 -5.78
N VAL A 167 6.61 -17.91 -6.58
CA VAL A 167 6.73 -16.65 -7.32
C VAL A 167 6.96 -15.44 -6.39
N CYS A 168 6.31 -15.43 -5.21
CA CYS A 168 6.50 -14.35 -4.24
C CYS A 168 7.87 -14.44 -3.56
N ARG A 169 8.38 -15.65 -3.32
CA ARG A 169 9.72 -15.84 -2.76
C ARG A 169 10.80 -15.39 -3.72
N GLU A 170 10.68 -15.76 -5.00
CA GLU A 170 11.59 -15.30 -6.04
C GLU A 170 11.60 -13.78 -6.17
N ALA A 171 10.43 -13.15 -6.19
CA ALA A 171 10.31 -11.70 -6.21
C ALA A 171 10.92 -11.05 -4.95
N ALA A 172 10.63 -11.58 -3.75
CA ALA A 172 11.20 -11.08 -2.50
C ALA A 172 12.73 -11.19 -2.47
N GLN A 173 13.29 -12.27 -3.00
CA GLN A 173 14.73 -12.42 -3.16
C GLN A 173 15.31 -11.35 -4.08
N GLY A 174 14.64 -11.06 -5.20
CA GLY A 174 15.02 -9.98 -6.11
C GLY A 174 14.98 -8.59 -5.46
N TYR A 175 14.12 -8.39 -4.46
CA TYR A 175 14.03 -7.16 -3.69
C TYR A 175 14.94 -7.11 -2.46
N GLY A 176 15.72 -8.15 -2.17
CA GLY A 176 16.72 -8.15 -1.13
C GLY A 176 16.42 -9.04 0.09
N ALA A 177 15.39 -9.89 0.06
CA ALA A 177 15.20 -10.90 1.10
C ALA A 177 16.23 -12.03 0.95
N GLU A 178 16.92 -12.35 2.02
CA GLU A 178 17.95 -13.40 2.05
C GLU A 178 17.41 -14.71 2.60
N ASP A 179 16.53 -14.63 3.59
CA ASP A 179 16.00 -15.78 4.32
C ASP A 179 14.50 -15.89 4.19
N PHE A 180 14.01 -17.13 4.24
CA PHE A 180 12.60 -17.42 4.07
C PHE A 180 12.07 -18.37 5.13
N VAL A 181 10.97 -17.97 5.77
CA VAL A 181 10.21 -18.74 6.74
C VAL A 181 8.87 -19.16 6.14
N SER A 182 8.44 -20.37 6.47
CA SER A 182 7.14 -20.90 6.03
C SER A 182 6.27 -21.21 7.25
N TYR A 183 5.08 -20.60 7.31
CA TYR A 183 4.08 -20.92 8.33
C TYR A 183 3.57 -22.39 8.23
N LYS A 184 3.86 -23.08 7.12
CA LYS A 184 3.55 -24.51 6.95
C LYS A 184 4.52 -25.41 7.71
N ASN A 185 5.68 -24.90 8.10
CA ASN A 185 6.73 -25.64 8.79
C ASN A 185 6.68 -25.44 10.32
N GLY A 186 5.59 -24.92 10.86
CA GLY A 186 5.41 -24.67 12.29
C GLY A 186 5.50 -23.19 12.66
N SER A 187 5.79 -22.91 13.93
CA SER A 187 5.85 -21.56 14.48
C SER A 187 6.84 -20.66 13.74
N ILE A 188 6.39 -19.52 13.28
CA ILE A 188 7.23 -18.49 12.65
C ILE A 188 8.30 -18.03 13.66
N SER A 189 7.91 -17.77 14.90
CA SER A 189 8.81 -17.28 15.94
C SER A 189 9.94 -18.29 16.22
N GLU A 190 9.64 -19.60 16.31
CA GLU A 190 10.65 -20.63 16.54
C GLU A 190 11.63 -20.73 15.36
N GLN A 191 11.13 -20.66 14.11
CA GLN A 191 11.99 -20.67 12.93
C GLN A 191 12.91 -19.44 12.91
N VAL A 192 12.38 -18.25 13.22
CA VAL A 192 13.15 -17.01 13.27
C VAL A 192 14.21 -17.07 14.37
N LEU A 193 13.87 -17.51 15.58
CA LEU A 193 14.82 -17.67 16.68
C LEU A 193 15.93 -18.66 16.34
N ALA A 194 15.61 -19.78 15.68
CA ALA A 194 16.59 -20.77 15.26
C ALA A 194 17.61 -20.22 14.25
N MET A 195 17.19 -19.35 13.33
CA MET A 195 18.08 -18.77 12.30
C MET A 195 18.79 -17.48 12.75
N THR A 196 18.50 -17.00 13.96
CA THR A 196 19.10 -15.80 14.56
C THR A 196 19.83 -16.10 15.87
N ASP A 197 20.21 -17.35 16.12
CA ASP A 197 20.90 -17.80 17.35
C ASP A 197 20.14 -17.37 18.62
N GLY A 198 18.82 -17.40 18.59
CA GLY A 198 17.94 -17.02 19.70
C GLY A 198 17.76 -15.52 19.92
N LYS A 199 18.36 -14.66 19.08
CA LYS A 199 18.30 -13.20 19.24
C LYS A 199 17.00 -12.58 18.73
N GLY A 200 16.36 -13.21 17.74
CA GLY A 200 15.19 -12.64 17.07
C GLY A 200 15.56 -11.57 16.04
N VAL A 201 14.66 -10.61 15.83
CA VAL A 201 14.82 -9.53 14.85
C VAL A 201 14.63 -8.16 15.51
N ASP A 202 15.17 -7.12 14.89
CA ASP A 202 15.06 -5.75 15.39
C ASP A 202 13.70 -5.15 15.05
N LYS A 203 13.18 -5.45 13.87
CA LYS A 203 11.94 -4.86 13.33
C LYS A 203 11.03 -5.91 12.69
N VAL A 204 9.72 -5.70 12.80
CA VAL A 204 8.71 -6.56 12.18
C VAL A 204 7.72 -5.70 11.40
N VAL A 205 7.48 -6.07 10.15
CA VAL A 205 6.42 -5.52 9.32
C VAL A 205 5.43 -6.63 9.00
N ILE A 206 4.16 -6.44 9.36
CA ILE A 206 3.08 -7.39 9.08
C ILE A 206 2.30 -6.84 7.88
N ALA A 207 2.31 -7.57 6.77
CA ALA A 207 1.76 -7.16 5.48
C ALA A 207 0.82 -8.23 4.86
N GLY A 208 0.22 -9.08 5.69
CA GLY A 208 -0.69 -10.14 5.24
C GLY A 208 -1.52 -10.73 6.34
#